data_318834093fc4e6f48bc82ac8a764977d
#
_entry.id   318834093fc4e6f48bc82ac8a764977d
#
_cell.length_a   1.000
_cell.length_b   1.000
_cell.length_c   1.000
_cell.angle_alpha   90.00
_cell.angle_beta   90.00
_cell.angle_gamma   90.00
#
_symmetry.space_group_name_H-M   'P 1'
#
loop_
_entity.id
_entity.type
_entity.pdbx_description
1 polymer ?
#
loop_
_entity_poly.entity_id
_entity_poly.type
_entity_poly.pdbx_seq_one_letter_code
_entity_poly.pdbx_strand_id
1 'polypeptide(L)'
;WEIVESVPNEKVVIKLDNPQRGKDKKVQFLLEPTGKNNRNVKITQTYDVDYGWNLLGRYAGLYVTRHVGDDMKMGLARLVGVLTAVPNIDYAAPGSKMGTPKVVDRPAEAMLVVSAGQVDRGNAQIQASITSNAEWIKRTLEANGLDAVGPLRIITTDMGREKYTFDVAQVVTKKGGGAPANVAVQGPVKFVQAPAGKAAVASYSGYMAELENTRNALRAWAATHGYEIKDRAYEDYKSG
;
A
#
# COMPACT_ATOMS: atom_id res chain seq x y z
N TRP A 1 5.25 -14.10 -22.09
CA TRP A 1 5.11 -12.68 -22.47
C TRP A 1 6.34 -11.88 -22.01
N GLU A 2 6.68 -10.85 -22.75
CA GLU A 2 7.84 -10.00 -22.52
C GLU A 2 7.46 -8.54 -22.77
N ILE A 3 7.88 -7.62 -21.90
CA ILE A 3 7.75 -6.19 -22.14
C ILE A 3 8.88 -5.79 -23.08
N VAL A 4 8.53 -5.40 -24.31
CA VAL A 4 9.50 -5.02 -25.34
C VAL A 4 9.71 -3.51 -25.44
N GLU A 5 8.78 -2.73 -24.93
CA GLU A 5 8.88 -1.27 -24.86
C GLU A 5 8.12 -0.74 -23.64
N SER A 6 8.70 0.19 -22.91
CA SER A 6 8.05 0.89 -21.81
C SER A 6 8.51 2.34 -21.79
N VAL A 7 7.57 3.26 -22.05
CA VAL A 7 7.78 4.70 -21.93
C VAL A 7 6.93 5.18 -20.75
N PRO A 8 7.54 5.67 -19.66
CA PRO A 8 6.82 6.10 -18.47
C PRO A 8 5.71 7.09 -18.79
N ASN A 9 4.51 6.85 -18.26
CA ASN A 9 3.29 7.65 -18.42
C ASN A 9 2.72 7.75 -19.86
N GLU A 10 3.29 7.05 -20.84
CA GLU A 10 2.87 7.14 -22.23
C GLU A 10 2.47 5.79 -22.83
N LYS A 11 3.37 4.80 -22.76
CA LYS A 11 3.19 3.57 -23.54
C LYS A 11 3.84 2.34 -22.89
N VAL A 12 3.16 1.19 -22.99
CA VAL A 12 3.74 -0.12 -22.73
C VAL A 12 3.40 -1.05 -23.89
N VAL A 13 4.41 -1.77 -24.41
CA VAL A 13 4.24 -2.81 -25.44
C VAL A 13 4.70 -4.15 -24.91
N ILE A 14 3.82 -5.13 -24.98
CA ILE A 14 4.05 -6.49 -24.50
C ILE A 14 4.01 -7.43 -25.70
N LYS A 15 5.08 -8.19 -25.91
CA LYS A 15 5.12 -9.29 -26.85
C LYS A 15 4.55 -10.55 -26.20
N LEU A 16 3.65 -11.23 -26.92
CA LEU A 16 3.04 -12.47 -26.47
C LEU A 16 3.67 -13.66 -27.21
N ASP A 17 4.13 -14.61 -26.45
CA ASP A 17 4.54 -15.92 -26.95
C ASP A 17 3.52 -16.98 -26.47
N ASN A 18 2.61 -17.34 -27.37
CA ASN A 18 1.60 -18.35 -27.12
C ASN A 18 1.37 -19.21 -28.38
N PRO A 19 0.91 -20.47 -28.24
CA PRO A 19 0.76 -21.40 -29.35
C PRO A 19 -0.40 -21.09 -30.32
N GLN A 20 -1.14 -20.01 -30.10
CA GLN A 20 -2.23 -19.60 -30.99
C GLN A 20 -1.70 -19.19 -32.38
N ARG A 21 -2.56 -19.26 -33.41
CA ARG A 21 -2.20 -18.89 -34.77
C ARG A 21 -1.80 -17.42 -34.88
N GLY A 22 -0.83 -17.13 -35.76
CA GLY A 22 -0.27 -15.79 -36.00
C GLY A 22 1.12 -15.62 -35.37
N LYS A 23 1.89 -14.69 -35.93
CA LYS A 23 3.26 -14.35 -35.51
C LYS A 23 3.26 -12.93 -34.92
N ASP A 24 4.34 -12.58 -34.24
CA ASP A 24 4.61 -11.22 -33.75
C ASP A 24 3.44 -10.57 -33.01
N LYS A 25 2.78 -11.35 -32.16
CA LYS A 25 1.65 -10.89 -31.36
C LYS A 25 2.09 -9.86 -30.35
N LYS A 26 1.46 -8.69 -30.38
CA LYS A 26 1.74 -7.58 -29.47
C LYS A 26 0.47 -7.03 -28.85
N VAL A 27 0.54 -6.72 -27.58
CA VAL A 27 -0.46 -5.91 -26.89
C VAL A 27 0.18 -4.59 -26.55
N GLN A 28 -0.45 -3.50 -26.92
CA GLN A 28 0.00 -2.16 -26.58
C GLN A 28 -1.03 -1.47 -25.71
N PHE A 29 -0.55 -0.82 -24.66
CA PHE A 29 -1.31 0.14 -23.86
C PHE A 29 -0.77 1.53 -24.14
N LEU A 30 -1.64 2.42 -24.53
CA LEU A 30 -1.34 3.84 -24.73
C LEU A 30 -2.06 4.65 -23.66
N LEU A 31 -1.36 5.58 -23.03
CA LEU A 31 -1.85 6.44 -21.96
C LEU A 31 -1.88 7.88 -22.49
N GLU A 32 -3.06 8.47 -22.59
CA GLU A 32 -3.26 9.84 -23.08
C GLU A 32 -3.92 10.69 -21.98
N PRO A 33 -3.25 11.75 -21.50
CA PRO A 33 -3.90 12.71 -20.61
C PRO A 33 -5.11 13.35 -21.28
N THR A 34 -6.24 13.42 -20.56
CA THR A 34 -7.49 13.97 -21.06
C THR A 34 -8.23 14.77 -19.99
N GLY A 35 -9.36 15.39 -20.37
CA GLY A 35 -10.21 16.15 -19.47
C GLY A 35 -9.65 17.53 -19.11
N LYS A 36 -10.37 18.24 -18.21
CA LYS A 36 -9.97 19.57 -17.77
C LYS A 36 -8.69 19.48 -16.95
N ASN A 37 -7.65 20.18 -17.35
CA ASN A 37 -6.33 20.19 -16.70
C ASN A 37 -5.65 18.81 -16.66
N ASN A 38 -5.86 17.96 -17.66
CA ASN A 38 -5.27 16.63 -17.78
C ASN A 38 -5.51 15.72 -16.56
N ARG A 39 -6.65 15.88 -15.88
CA ARG A 39 -6.98 15.12 -14.66
C ARG A 39 -7.42 13.68 -14.91
N ASN A 40 -7.74 13.34 -16.16
CA ASN A 40 -8.13 12.00 -16.57
C ASN A 40 -7.06 11.40 -17.45
N VAL A 41 -6.99 10.08 -17.48
CA VAL A 41 -6.14 9.33 -18.41
C VAL A 41 -7.03 8.44 -19.26
N LYS A 42 -6.92 8.57 -20.57
CA LYS A 42 -7.51 7.62 -21.51
C LYS A 42 -6.52 6.50 -21.74
N ILE A 43 -6.94 5.27 -21.48
CA ILE A 43 -6.15 4.07 -21.73
C ILE A 43 -6.70 3.42 -22.99
N THR A 44 -5.86 3.30 -24.02
CA THR A 44 -6.18 2.59 -25.26
C THR A 44 -5.37 1.30 -25.29
N GLN A 45 -6.05 0.16 -25.45
CA GLN A 45 -5.41 -1.14 -25.61
C GLN A 45 -5.59 -1.60 -27.06
N THR A 46 -4.49 -1.99 -27.71
CA THR A 46 -4.50 -2.61 -29.05
C THR A 46 -3.89 -4.01 -28.98
N TYR A 47 -4.32 -4.85 -29.90
CA TYR A 47 -3.77 -6.19 -30.08
C TYR A 47 -3.45 -6.39 -31.56
N ASP A 48 -2.18 -6.59 -31.84
CA ASP A 48 -1.66 -6.74 -33.19
C ASP A 48 -1.14 -8.18 -33.39
N VAL A 49 -1.50 -8.78 -34.53
CA VAL A 49 -1.08 -10.13 -34.92
C VAL A 49 -0.74 -10.15 -36.42
N ASP A 50 0.39 -10.71 -36.78
CA ASP A 50 0.76 -10.95 -38.15
C ASP A 50 0.36 -12.37 -38.59
N TYR A 51 -0.53 -12.46 -39.60
CA TYR A 51 -0.95 -13.70 -40.23
C TYR A 51 -0.20 -13.99 -41.53
N GLY A 52 0.71 -13.13 -41.95
CA GLY A 52 1.45 -13.23 -43.22
C GLY A 52 0.50 -13.34 -44.44
N TRP A 53 0.90 -14.15 -45.43
CA TRP A 53 0.13 -14.42 -46.66
C TRP A 53 -0.94 -15.52 -46.52
N ASN A 54 -1.16 -16.04 -45.32
CA ASN A 54 -2.16 -17.10 -45.07
C ASN A 54 -3.60 -16.52 -45.13
N LEU A 55 -4.26 -16.64 -46.26
CA LEU A 55 -5.65 -16.16 -46.47
C LEU A 55 -6.64 -16.80 -45.48
N LEU A 56 -6.49 -18.09 -45.16
CA LEU A 56 -7.31 -18.77 -44.17
C LEU A 56 -7.05 -18.23 -42.74
N GLY A 57 -5.81 -17.89 -42.44
CA GLY A 57 -5.43 -17.25 -41.18
C GLY A 57 -6.05 -15.83 -41.07
N ARG A 58 -6.04 -15.07 -42.16
CA ARG A 58 -6.68 -13.74 -42.20
C ARG A 58 -8.19 -13.82 -42.03
N TYR A 59 -8.85 -14.78 -42.67
CA TYR A 59 -10.29 -15.00 -42.52
C TYR A 59 -10.64 -15.44 -41.09
N ALA A 60 -9.86 -16.37 -40.52
CA ALA A 60 -10.00 -16.75 -39.12
C ALA A 60 -9.73 -15.58 -38.14
N GLY A 61 -8.86 -14.62 -38.52
CA GLY A 61 -8.60 -13.41 -37.76
C GLY A 61 -9.83 -12.55 -37.50
N LEU A 62 -10.80 -12.54 -38.42
CA LEU A 62 -12.07 -11.84 -38.20
C LEU A 62 -12.89 -12.41 -37.03
N TYR A 63 -12.86 -13.71 -36.83
CA TYR A 63 -13.49 -14.37 -35.67
C TYR A 63 -12.71 -14.17 -34.39
N VAL A 64 -11.38 -14.20 -34.46
CA VAL A 64 -10.49 -13.95 -33.30
C VAL A 64 -10.68 -12.50 -32.80
N THR A 65 -10.86 -11.54 -33.71
CA THR A 65 -11.07 -10.12 -33.38
C THR A 65 -12.25 -9.91 -32.42
N ARG A 66 -13.33 -10.69 -32.59
CA ARG A 66 -14.50 -10.55 -31.72
C ARG A 66 -14.23 -11.08 -30.31
N HIS A 67 -13.68 -12.29 -30.19
CA HIS A 67 -13.38 -12.88 -28.88
C HIS A 67 -12.28 -12.13 -28.12
N VAL A 68 -11.17 -11.81 -28.78
CA VAL A 68 -10.09 -11.02 -28.20
C VAL A 68 -10.59 -9.63 -27.81
N GLY A 69 -11.43 -9.00 -28.64
CA GLY A 69 -12.01 -7.70 -28.31
C GLY A 69 -12.90 -7.73 -27.07
N ASP A 70 -13.67 -8.78 -26.85
CA ASP A 70 -14.51 -8.93 -25.67
C ASP A 70 -13.67 -9.23 -24.42
N ASP A 71 -12.63 -10.04 -24.52
CA ASP A 71 -11.67 -10.30 -23.44
C ASP A 71 -10.91 -9.01 -23.07
N MET A 72 -10.50 -8.20 -24.05
CA MET A 72 -9.86 -6.91 -23.82
C MET A 72 -10.79 -5.93 -23.09
N LYS A 73 -12.07 -5.86 -23.48
CA LYS A 73 -13.08 -5.03 -22.78
C LYS A 73 -13.25 -5.45 -21.33
N MET A 74 -13.35 -6.76 -21.07
CA MET A 74 -13.43 -7.27 -19.70
C MET A 74 -12.16 -6.98 -18.91
N GLY A 75 -10.98 -7.13 -19.52
CA GLY A 75 -9.70 -6.80 -18.93
C GLY A 75 -9.59 -5.33 -18.54
N LEU A 76 -9.96 -4.42 -19.47
CA LEU A 76 -9.99 -2.98 -19.23
C LEU A 76 -11.01 -2.60 -18.16
N ALA A 77 -12.19 -3.21 -18.14
CA ALA A 77 -13.19 -2.96 -17.10
C ALA A 77 -12.67 -3.35 -15.69
N ARG A 78 -11.97 -4.49 -15.58
CA ARG A 78 -11.31 -4.90 -14.34
C ARG A 78 -10.19 -3.93 -13.95
N LEU A 79 -9.38 -3.51 -14.91
CA LEU A 79 -8.32 -2.53 -14.67
C LEU A 79 -8.90 -1.21 -14.15
N VAL A 80 -9.96 -0.71 -14.75
CA VAL A 80 -10.67 0.49 -14.26
C VAL A 80 -11.17 0.29 -12.84
N GLY A 81 -11.75 -0.88 -12.51
CA GLY A 81 -12.19 -1.21 -11.15
C GLY A 81 -11.05 -1.16 -10.14
N VAL A 82 -9.87 -1.67 -10.48
CA VAL A 82 -8.67 -1.58 -9.63
C VAL A 82 -8.19 -0.14 -9.50
N LEU A 83 -8.07 0.59 -10.61
CA LEU A 83 -7.56 1.97 -10.61
C LEU A 83 -8.48 2.94 -9.87
N THR A 84 -9.81 2.75 -9.92
CA THR A 84 -10.76 3.58 -9.17
C THR A 84 -10.73 3.34 -7.67
N ALA A 85 -10.24 2.17 -7.23
CA ALA A 85 -10.04 1.87 -5.82
C ALA A 85 -8.73 2.48 -5.26
N VAL A 86 -7.81 2.89 -6.12
CA VAL A 86 -6.56 3.55 -5.72
C VAL A 86 -6.82 5.03 -5.49
N PRO A 87 -6.49 5.58 -4.30
CA PRO A 87 -6.63 7.01 -4.03
C PRO A 87 -5.80 7.84 -5.02
N ASN A 88 -6.40 8.88 -5.58
CA ASN A 88 -5.72 9.81 -6.48
C ASN A 88 -4.83 10.78 -5.66
N ILE A 89 -3.67 10.31 -5.24
CA ILE A 89 -2.67 11.09 -4.51
C ILE A 89 -1.43 11.21 -5.39
N ASP A 90 -1.12 12.43 -5.80
CA ASP A 90 0.16 12.74 -6.44
C ASP A 90 1.18 13.11 -5.37
N TYR A 91 1.95 12.12 -4.90
CA TYR A 91 3.00 12.33 -3.90
C TYR A 91 4.28 12.97 -4.47
N ALA A 92 4.38 13.16 -5.78
CA ALA A 92 5.46 13.89 -6.42
C ALA A 92 5.13 15.39 -6.56
N ALA A 93 3.86 15.79 -6.42
CA ALA A 93 3.44 17.19 -6.53
C ALA A 93 4.03 18.05 -5.40
N PRO A 94 4.49 19.27 -5.71
CA PRO A 94 4.88 20.23 -4.69
C PRO A 94 3.76 20.47 -3.67
N GLY A 95 4.08 20.39 -2.38
CA GLY A 95 3.09 20.56 -1.30
C GLY A 95 2.19 19.35 -1.04
N SER A 96 2.49 18.18 -1.61
CA SER A 96 1.79 16.95 -1.28
C SER A 96 1.88 16.65 0.22
N LYS A 97 0.74 16.31 0.84
CA LYS A 97 0.68 15.88 2.24
C LYS A 97 1.35 14.52 2.47
N MET A 98 1.47 13.72 1.43
CA MET A 98 2.13 12.41 1.45
C MET A 98 3.46 12.51 0.71
N GLY A 99 4.54 12.11 1.37
CA GLY A 99 5.84 12.00 0.72
C GLY A 99 5.94 10.77 -0.18
N THR A 100 6.93 10.77 -1.06
CA THR A 100 7.18 9.65 -1.98
C THR A 100 7.37 8.33 -1.21
N PRO A 101 6.58 7.29 -1.52
CA PRO A 101 6.73 5.99 -0.91
C PRO A 101 8.09 5.35 -1.21
N LYS A 102 8.62 4.61 -0.26
CA LYS A 102 9.85 3.83 -0.43
C LYS A 102 9.83 2.57 0.43
N VAL A 103 10.68 1.60 0.10
CA VAL A 103 10.92 0.43 0.95
C VAL A 103 12.15 0.67 1.80
N VAL A 104 12.06 0.35 3.08
CA VAL A 104 13.16 0.41 4.03
C VAL A 104 13.31 -0.95 4.73
N ASP A 105 14.54 -1.27 5.13
CA ASP A 105 14.81 -2.40 6.01
C ASP A 105 14.49 -1.98 7.46
N ARG A 106 13.61 -2.74 8.12
CA ARG A 106 13.24 -2.56 9.51
C ARG A 106 14.01 -3.56 10.36
N PRO A 107 14.74 -3.14 11.40
CA PRO A 107 15.39 -4.06 12.31
C PRO A 107 14.36 -4.86 13.10
N ALA A 108 14.81 -5.91 13.80
CA ALA A 108 14.00 -6.55 14.81
C ALA A 108 13.76 -5.58 15.98
N GLU A 109 12.51 -5.50 16.44
CA GLU A 109 12.10 -4.54 17.48
C GLU A 109 11.43 -5.27 18.64
N ALA A 110 11.75 -4.87 19.85
CA ALA A 110 11.01 -5.23 21.04
C ALA A 110 10.01 -4.11 21.37
N MET A 111 8.75 -4.45 21.62
CA MET A 111 7.69 -3.46 21.82
C MET A 111 6.83 -3.81 23.03
N LEU A 112 6.38 -2.78 23.73
CA LEU A 112 5.24 -2.84 24.65
C LEU A 112 3.99 -2.43 23.87
N VAL A 113 2.94 -3.24 23.95
CA VAL A 113 1.71 -3.06 23.15
C VAL A 113 0.50 -3.14 24.06
N VAL A 114 -0.43 -2.19 23.90
CA VAL A 114 -1.72 -2.20 24.60
C VAL A 114 -2.82 -2.09 23.55
N SER A 115 -3.78 -3.01 23.60
CA SER A 115 -4.95 -2.93 22.71
C SER A 115 -5.93 -1.90 23.23
N ALA A 116 -6.28 -0.93 22.39
CA ALA A 116 -7.34 0.04 22.69
C ALA A 116 -8.74 -0.56 22.54
N GLY A 117 -8.84 -1.74 21.88
CA GLY A 117 -10.13 -2.31 21.52
C GLY A 117 -10.87 -1.46 20.49
N GLN A 118 -12.20 -1.49 20.53
CA GLN A 118 -13.05 -0.66 19.68
C GLN A 118 -13.33 0.70 20.36
N VAL A 119 -12.90 1.76 19.71
CA VAL A 119 -13.07 3.14 20.16
C VAL A 119 -13.97 3.89 19.17
N ASP A 120 -14.81 4.79 19.65
CA ASP A 120 -15.58 5.66 18.78
C ASP A 120 -14.67 6.55 17.94
N ARG A 121 -15.01 6.73 16.65
CA ARG A 121 -14.17 7.42 15.65
C ARG A 121 -14.19 8.95 15.83
N GLY A 122 -14.29 9.43 17.04
CA GLY A 122 -14.14 10.84 17.38
C GLY A 122 -12.70 11.16 17.77
N ASN A 123 -12.18 12.32 17.38
CA ASN A 123 -10.81 12.71 17.70
C ASN A 123 -10.55 12.71 19.22
N ALA A 124 -11.49 13.20 20.01
CA ALA A 124 -11.38 13.24 21.47
C ALA A 124 -11.31 11.82 22.08
N GLN A 125 -12.16 10.90 21.62
CA GLN A 125 -12.20 9.52 22.10
C GLN A 125 -10.93 8.75 21.74
N ILE A 126 -10.46 8.90 20.49
CA ILE A 126 -9.21 8.29 20.04
C ILE A 126 -8.03 8.84 20.85
N GLN A 127 -7.93 10.17 21.03
CA GLN A 127 -6.87 10.81 21.80
C GLN A 127 -6.87 10.37 23.25
N ALA A 128 -8.04 10.34 23.90
CA ALA A 128 -8.18 9.86 25.28
C ALA A 128 -7.73 8.40 25.43
N SER A 129 -8.11 7.55 24.48
CA SER A 129 -7.70 6.16 24.47
C SER A 129 -6.18 6.00 24.28
N ILE A 130 -5.58 6.73 23.36
CA ILE A 130 -4.12 6.74 23.15
C ILE A 130 -3.41 7.16 24.44
N THR A 131 -3.83 8.25 25.06
CA THR A 131 -3.24 8.76 26.31
C THR A 131 -3.33 7.75 27.43
N SER A 132 -4.51 7.15 27.66
CA SER A 132 -4.70 6.14 28.72
C SER A 132 -3.83 4.89 28.50
N ASN A 133 -3.73 4.42 27.25
CA ASN A 133 -2.90 3.25 26.93
C ASN A 133 -1.41 3.57 27.01
N ALA A 134 -0.98 4.77 26.65
CA ALA A 134 0.40 5.22 26.79
C ALA A 134 0.83 5.28 28.26
N GLU A 135 -0.06 5.62 29.19
CA GLU A 135 0.23 5.60 30.63
C GLU A 135 0.55 4.18 31.16
N TRP A 136 -0.15 3.15 30.66
CA TRP A 136 0.18 1.76 30.99
C TRP A 136 1.56 1.36 30.46
N ILE A 137 1.89 1.78 29.26
CA ILE A 137 3.22 1.55 28.66
C ILE A 137 4.29 2.23 29.51
N LYS A 138 4.10 3.50 29.87
CA LYS A 138 5.03 4.27 30.68
C LYS A 138 5.32 3.62 32.03
N ARG A 139 4.27 3.19 32.75
CA ARG A 139 4.42 2.47 34.01
C ARG A 139 5.24 1.18 33.87
N THR A 140 4.99 0.44 32.78
CA THR A 140 5.73 -0.80 32.49
C THR A 140 7.20 -0.52 32.14
N LEU A 141 7.49 0.57 31.38
CA LEU A 141 8.84 1.04 31.10
C LEU A 141 9.61 1.33 32.43
N GLU A 142 9.01 2.13 33.30
CA GLU A 142 9.60 2.55 34.57
C GLU A 142 9.87 1.34 35.47
N ALA A 143 8.90 0.41 35.60
CA ALA A 143 9.02 -0.77 36.43
C ALA A 143 10.10 -1.75 35.96
N ASN A 144 10.43 -1.77 34.69
CA ASN A 144 11.43 -2.66 34.09
C ASN A 144 12.75 -1.97 33.78
N GLY A 145 12.90 -0.67 34.05
CA GLY A 145 14.11 0.08 33.74
C GLY A 145 14.41 0.09 32.22
N LEU A 146 13.37 0.23 31.40
CA LEU A 146 13.48 0.30 29.93
C LEU A 146 13.43 1.73 29.45
N ASP A 147 14.03 1.97 28.29
CA ASP A 147 13.96 3.24 27.58
C ASP A 147 13.05 3.10 26.36
N ALA A 148 12.25 4.13 26.08
CA ALA A 148 11.47 4.25 24.85
C ALA A 148 12.40 4.59 23.67
N VAL A 149 12.19 3.95 22.53
CA VAL A 149 12.91 4.21 21.28
C VAL A 149 11.95 4.77 20.26
N GLY A 150 12.22 5.98 19.79
CA GLY A 150 11.37 6.64 18.79
C GLY A 150 10.01 7.08 19.35
N PRO A 151 9.10 7.49 18.47
CA PRO A 151 7.78 7.95 18.85
C PRO A 151 6.83 6.80 19.21
N LEU A 152 5.68 7.17 19.78
CA LEU A 152 4.58 6.24 20.01
C LEU A 152 4.05 5.75 18.65
N ARG A 153 3.73 4.47 18.58
CA ARG A 153 3.22 3.79 17.38
C ARG A 153 1.75 3.42 17.56
N ILE A 154 0.94 3.73 16.56
CA ILE A 154 -0.44 3.27 16.48
C ILE A 154 -0.54 2.20 15.41
N ILE A 155 -0.97 1.00 15.78
CA ILE A 155 -1.10 -0.15 14.87
C ILE A 155 -2.58 -0.34 14.58
N THR A 156 -2.99 -0.08 13.34
CA THR A 156 -4.38 -0.19 12.92
C THR A 156 -4.80 -1.64 12.72
N THR A 157 -5.86 -2.06 13.40
CA THR A 157 -6.47 -3.38 13.20
C THR A 157 -7.67 -3.28 12.25
N ASP A 158 -8.59 -2.36 12.52
CA ASP A 158 -9.77 -2.14 11.69
C ASP A 158 -10.23 -0.68 11.79
N MET A 159 -10.66 -0.11 10.67
CA MET A 159 -11.14 1.27 10.61
C MET A 159 -12.53 1.30 9.97
N GLY A 160 -13.54 1.02 10.78
CA GLY A 160 -14.95 1.09 10.38
C GLY A 160 -15.47 2.53 10.27
N ARG A 161 -16.75 2.67 9.91
CA ARG A 161 -17.37 4.00 9.78
C ARG A 161 -17.50 4.72 11.12
N GLU A 162 -17.90 4.00 12.17
CA GLU A 162 -18.20 4.57 13.50
C GLU A 162 -17.15 4.19 14.55
N LYS A 163 -16.47 3.06 14.37
CA LYS A 163 -15.51 2.51 15.31
C LYS A 163 -14.14 2.37 14.66
N TYR A 164 -13.11 2.55 15.47
CA TYR A 164 -11.72 2.34 15.14
C TYR A 164 -11.10 1.36 16.13
N THR A 165 -10.51 0.29 15.63
CA THR A 165 -9.81 -0.72 16.44
C THR A 165 -8.32 -0.60 16.19
N PHE A 166 -7.55 -0.37 17.23
CA PHE A 166 -6.11 -0.17 17.13
C PHE A 166 -5.38 -0.62 18.39
N ASP A 167 -4.08 -0.78 18.26
CA ASP A 167 -3.16 -0.98 19.36
C ASP A 167 -2.25 0.24 19.50
N VAL A 168 -1.91 0.60 20.74
CA VAL A 168 -0.89 1.59 21.07
C VAL A 168 0.39 0.83 21.41
N ALA A 169 1.49 1.16 20.76
CA ALA A 169 2.76 0.48 20.94
C ALA A 169 3.93 1.45 21.13
N GLN A 170 4.95 1.00 21.85
CA GLN A 170 6.21 1.70 22.01
C GLN A 170 7.35 0.72 21.80
N VAL A 171 8.25 1.05 20.89
CA VAL A 171 9.53 0.32 20.75
C VAL A 171 10.39 0.61 21.97
N VAL A 172 11.02 -0.43 22.52
CA VAL A 172 11.74 -0.34 23.79
C VAL A 172 13.14 -0.97 23.71
N THR A 173 14.03 -0.45 24.54
CA THR A 173 15.39 -0.97 24.73
C THR A 173 15.73 -1.03 26.22
N LYS A 174 16.73 -1.79 26.59
CA LYS A 174 17.31 -1.73 27.94
C LYS A 174 18.02 -0.39 28.15
N LYS A 175 18.08 0.10 29.36
CA LYS A 175 18.99 1.19 29.73
C LYS A 175 20.41 0.84 29.32
N GLY A 176 21.03 1.68 28.50
CA GLY A 176 22.36 1.42 27.94
C GLY A 176 22.36 0.60 26.63
N GLY A 177 21.20 0.25 26.09
CA GLY A 177 21.06 -0.39 24.78
C GLY A 177 20.82 -1.90 24.84
N GLY A 178 20.40 -2.44 23.70
CA GLY A 178 20.10 -3.86 23.49
C GLY A 178 18.62 -4.22 23.75
N ALA A 179 18.15 -5.24 23.03
CA ALA A 179 16.77 -5.71 23.15
C ALA A 179 16.54 -6.39 24.52
N PRO A 180 15.43 -6.09 25.23
CA PRO A 180 15.01 -6.83 26.39
C PRO A 180 14.58 -8.25 25.99
N ALA A 181 15.02 -9.27 26.77
CA ALA A 181 14.62 -10.65 26.54
C ALA A 181 13.30 -10.98 27.27
N ASN A 182 13.17 -10.48 28.48
CA ASN A 182 12.00 -10.67 29.35
C ASN A 182 11.59 -9.33 29.93
N VAL A 183 10.28 -9.09 30.02
CA VAL A 183 9.69 -7.88 30.58
C VAL A 183 8.54 -8.29 31.50
N ALA A 184 8.55 -7.82 32.76
CA ALA A 184 7.44 -8.00 33.67
C ALA A 184 6.31 -7.04 33.27
N VAL A 185 5.35 -7.52 32.52
CA VAL A 185 4.23 -6.71 32.04
C VAL A 185 3.21 -6.43 33.13
N GLN A 186 2.54 -5.27 33.04
CA GLN A 186 1.52 -4.83 33.99
C GLN A 186 0.20 -4.53 33.28
N GLY A 187 -0.92 -4.87 33.89
CA GLY A 187 -2.26 -4.59 33.39
C GLY A 187 -2.49 -5.16 31.99
N PRO A 188 -2.97 -4.34 31.04
CA PRO A 188 -3.26 -4.79 29.67
C PRO A 188 -2.02 -4.83 28.76
N VAL A 189 -0.83 -4.52 29.24
CA VAL A 189 0.39 -4.45 28.44
C VAL A 189 0.82 -5.84 28.00
N LYS A 190 1.21 -5.96 26.74
CA LYS A 190 1.86 -7.15 26.18
C LYS A 190 3.27 -6.80 25.73
N PHE A 191 4.18 -7.72 25.92
CA PHE A 191 5.52 -7.63 25.36
C PHE A 191 5.58 -8.41 24.06
N VAL A 192 5.98 -7.77 22.97
CA VAL A 192 6.01 -8.33 21.61
C VAL A 192 7.41 -8.13 21.02
N GLN A 193 7.92 -9.19 20.41
CA GLN A 193 9.14 -9.13 19.60
C GLN A 193 8.76 -9.22 18.12
N ALA A 194 8.97 -8.15 17.38
CA ALA A 194 8.76 -8.11 15.94
C ALA A 194 10.07 -8.48 15.22
N PRO A 195 10.04 -9.43 14.26
CA PRO A 195 11.23 -9.79 13.49
C PRO A 195 11.67 -8.66 12.59
N ALA A 196 12.94 -8.69 12.19
CA ALA A 196 13.45 -7.83 11.13
C ALA A 196 12.71 -8.12 9.79
N GLY A 197 12.55 -7.10 8.96
CA GLY A 197 11.86 -7.24 7.69
C GLY A 197 11.91 -5.97 6.86
N LYS A 198 11.18 -5.97 5.74
CA LYS A 198 11.01 -4.78 4.89
C LYS A 198 9.68 -4.10 5.21
N ALA A 199 9.67 -2.78 5.16
CA ALA A 199 8.45 -2.00 5.29
C ALA A 199 8.34 -0.99 4.15
N ALA A 200 7.15 -0.87 3.57
CA ALA A 200 6.82 0.25 2.70
C ALA A 200 6.43 1.45 3.58
N VAL A 201 7.10 2.56 3.40
CA VAL A 201 6.93 3.76 4.23
C VAL A 201 6.72 5.01 3.39
N ALA A 202 5.93 5.93 3.91
CA ALA A 202 5.81 7.30 3.40
C ALA A 202 5.62 8.24 4.59
N SER A 203 6.12 9.46 4.48
CA SER A 203 5.79 10.52 5.42
C SER A 203 4.39 11.06 5.13
N TYR A 204 3.70 11.51 6.16
CA TYR A 204 2.41 12.18 6.02
C TYR A 204 2.35 13.38 6.96
N SER A 205 1.81 14.48 6.44
CA SER A 205 1.55 15.71 7.21
C SER A 205 0.15 16.20 6.88
N GLY A 206 -0.77 16.07 7.83
CA GLY A 206 -2.18 16.45 7.61
C GLY A 206 -3.10 15.98 8.71
N TYR A 207 -4.40 16.05 8.46
CA TYR A 207 -5.43 15.63 9.40
C TYR A 207 -5.58 14.11 9.46
N MET A 208 -5.77 13.57 10.65
CA MET A 208 -5.98 12.13 10.87
C MET A 208 -7.16 11.55 10.05
N ALA A 209 -8.18 12.35 9.75
CA ALA A 209 -9.31 11.91 8.93
C ALA A 209 -8.92 11.51 7.49
N GLU A 210 -7.84 12.07 6.98
CA GLU A 210 -7.32 11.77 5.62
C GLU A 210 -6.30 10.61 5.62
N LEU A 211 -5.91 10.11 6.77
CA LEU A 211 -4.86 9.09 6.92
C LEU A 211 -5.24 7.76 6.25
N GLU A 212 -6.53 7.43 6.20
CA GLU A 212 -7.03 6.24 5.52
C GLU A 212 -6.70 6.26 4.02
N ASN A 213 -6.88 7.41 3.36
CA ASN A 213 -6.51 7.58 1.96
C ASN A 213 -5.00 7.41 1.75
N THR A 214 -4.18 7.94 2.66
CA THR A 214 -2.72 7.79 2.63
C THR A 214 -2.30 6.33 2.79
N ARG A 215 -2.91 5.59 3.72
CA ARG A 215 -2.68 4.14 3.88
C ARG A 215 -3.03 3.36 2.62
N ASN A 216 -4.19 3.66 2.02
CA ASN A 216 -4.63 3.00 0.80
C ASN A 216 -3.72 3.33 -0.39
N ALA A 217 -3.23 4.57 -0.50
CA ALA A 217 -2.24 4.95 -1.52
C ALA A 217 -0.92 4.20 -1.32
N LEU A 218 -0.42 4.08 -0.09
CA LEU A 218 0.81 3.34 0.21
C LEU A 218 0.64 1.83 -0.09
N ARG A 219 -0.51 1.24 0.24
CA ARG A 219 -0.83 -0.16 -0.09
C ARG A 219 -0.87 -0.39 -1.60
N ALA A 220 -1.54 0.51 -2.34
CA ALA A 220 -1.61 0.45 -3.79
C ALA A 220 -0.21 0.59 -4.43
N TRP A 221 0.59 1.52 -3.92
CA TRP A 221 1.99 1.67 -4.36
C TRP A 221 2.79 0.39 -4.13
N ALA A 222 2.71 -0.21 -2.94
CA ALA A 222 3.40 -1.46 -2.64
C ALA A 222 2.96 -2.59 -3.58
N ALA A 223 1.65 -2.77 -3.79
CA ALA A 223 1.11 -3.80 -4.67
C ALA A 223 1.55 -3.62 -6.12
N THR A 224 1.57 -2.39 -6.65
CA THR A 224 2.01 -2.09 -8.03
C THR A 224 3.52 -2.26 -8.22
N HIS A 225 4.30 -2.26 -7.13
CA HIS A 225 5.74 -2.54 -7.15
C HIS A 225 6.07 -4.01 -6.83
N GLY A 226 5.07 -4.90 -6.82
CA GLY A 226 5.25 -6.34 -6.62
C GLY A 226 5.47 -6.76 -5.17
N TYR A 227 5.16 -5.91 -4.19
CA TYR A 227 5.25 -6.25 -2.78
C TYR A 227 3.93 -6.78 -2.24
N GLU A 228 4.00 -7.87 -1.48
CA GLU A 228 2.89 -8.42 -0.72
C GLU A 228 2.92 -7.86 0.71
N ILE A 229 1.78 -7.32 1.16
CA ILE A 229 1.63 -6.81 2.52
C ILE A 229 1.21 -7.97 3.43
N LYS A 230 2.03 -8.28 4.44
CA LYS A 230 1.84 -9.41 5.35
C LYS A 230 1.40 -9.01 6.76
N ASP A 231 1.51 -7.73 7.11
CA ASP A 231 1.22 -7.26 8.46
C ASP A 231 0.36 -6.01 8.44
N ARG A 232 -0.13 -5.63 9.62
CA ARG A 232 -0.98 -4.46 9.83
C ARG A 232 -0.24 -3.16 9.55
N ALA A 233 -0.97 -2.16 9.06
CA ALA A 233 -0.44 -0.81 8.92
C ALA A 233 -0.23 -0.17 10.30
N TYR A 234 0.83 0.64 10.41
CA TYR A 234 1.07 1.42 11.62
C TYR A 234 1.58 2.82 11.27
N GLU A 235 1.40 3.74 12.20
CA GLU A 235 1.93 5.09 12.14
C GLU A 235 2.82 5.38 13.34
N ASP A 236 3.99 5.93 13.07
CA ASP A 236 4.88 6.48 14.08
C ASP A 236 4.60 7.98 14.23
N TYR A 237 3.95 8.36 15.33
CA TYR A 237 3.57 9.75 15.60
C TYR A 237 4.77 10.57 16.03
N LYS A 238 5.21 11.47 15.18
CA LYS A 238 6.16 12.49 15.59
C LYS A 238 5.37 13.65 16.18
N SER A 239 5.64 13.99 17.44
CA SER A 239 5.14 15.24 18.01
C SER A 239 5.66 16.39 17.19
N GLY A 240 4.76 17.27 16.72
CA GLY A 240 5.14 18.54 16.08
C GLY A 240 5.76 19.48 17.09
#